data_84da73841e2aef296439bb9b78c8e417
#
_entry.id   84da73841e2aef296439bb9b78c8e417
#
_cell.length_a   1.000
_cell.length_b   1.000
_cell.length_c   1.000
_cell.angle_alpha   90.00
_cell.angle_beta   90.00
_cell.angle_gamma   90.00
#
_symmetry.space_group_name_H-M   'P 1'
#
loop_
_entity.id
_entity.type
_entity.pdbx_description
1 polymer ?
#
loop_
_entity_poly.entity_id
_entity_poly.type
_entity_poly.pdbx_seq_one_letter_code
_entity_poly.pdbx_strand_id
1 'polypeptide(L)'
;GDKPAGRWNFDDMYQLFPRLRERQHTEAGVLSGGEQQMLTLCRTLMGDPELIIIDEPTEGLAPKIVELVGQFLRELRTRGVSVLLIEQKLTIAMQISDRALVMGHGSIVFDGTPAQLREDTGIRKEWLEV
;
A
#
# COMPACT_ATOMS: atom_id res chain seq x y z
N GLY A 1 -9.31 27.61 8.54
CA GLY A 1 -9.48 27.22 9.92
C GLY A 1 -8.38 26.30 10.38
N ASP A 2 -8.00 26.45 11.62
CA ASP A 2 -6.95 25.63 12.21
C ASP A 2 -7.43 24.19 12.38
N LYS A 3 -6.99 23.30 11.50
CA LYS A 3 -7.13 21.87 11.75
C LYS A 3 -6.10 21.48 12.81
N PRO A 4 -6.47 20.63 13.78
CA PRO A 4 -5.48 20.04 14.67
C PRO A 4 -4.39 19.38 13.83
N ALA A 5 -3.15 19.42 14.29
CA ALA A 5 -2.06 18.73 13.62
C ALA A 5 -2.43 17.25 13.42
N GLY A 6 -2.43 16.77 12.19
CA GLY A 6 -2.67 15.39 11.88
C GLY A 6 -1.55 14.48 12.39
N ARG A 7 -1.75 13.16 12.32
CA ARG A 7 -0.73 12.16 12.68
C ARG A 7 0.51 12.23 11.81
N TRP A 8 0.43 12.92 10.68
CA TRP A 8 1.44 12.97 9.64
C TRP A 8 1.85 14.40 9.35
N ASN A 9 3.14 14.63 9.18
CA ASN A 9 3.70 15.90 8.73
C ASN A 9 4.72 15.65 7.60
N PHE A 10 5.24 16.72 7.01
CA PHE A 10 6.21 16.60 5.92
C PHE A 10 7.48 15.85 6.34
N ASP A 11 7.95 16.06 7.57
CA ASP A 11 9.15 15.36 8.05
C ASP A 11 8.93 13.86 8.15
N ASP A 12 7.75 13.40 8.60
CA ASP A 12 7.39 11.99 8.60
C ASP A 12 7.45 11.41 7.19
N MET A 13 6.90 12.13 6.22
CA MET A 13 6.90 11.70 4.82
C MET A 13 8.32 11.59 4.26
N TYR A 14 9.18 12.56 4.55
CA TYR A 14 10.55 12.56 4.09
C TYR A 14 11.41 11.49 4.76
N GLN A 15 11.08 11.10 6.00
CA GLN A 15 11.74 9.97 6.66
C GLN A 15 11.38 8.64 6.00
N LEU A 16 10.12 8.47 5.62
CA LEU A 16 9.66 7.27 4.91
C LEU A 16 10.19 7.23 3.48
N PHE A 17 10.24 8.37 2.82
CA PHE A 17 10.64 8.48 1.43
C PHE A 17 11.68 9.59 1.24
N PRO A 18 12.95 9.33 1.58
CA PRO A 18 14.01 10.36 1.47
C PRO A 18 14.14 10.98 0.08
N ARG A 19 13.84 10.21 -0.98
CA ARG A 19 13.88 10.71 -2.36
C ARG A 19 12.93 11.88 -2.58
N LEU A 20 11.80 11.91 -1.89
CA LEU A 20 10.87 13.03 -2.00
C LEU A 20 11.48 14.32 -1.43
N ARG A 21 12.27 14.24 -0.36
CA ARG A 21 12.98 15.40 0.17
C ARG A 21 14.00 15.94 -0.83
N GLU A 22 14.75 15.04 -1.47
CA GLU A 22 15.73 15.42 -2.51
C GLU A 22 15.07 16.11 -3.69
N ARG A 23 13.81 15.79 -3.97
CA ARG A 23 13.04 16.30 -5.11
C ARG A 23 11.96 17.30 -4.72
N GLN A 24 12.00 17.86 -3.51
CA GLN A 24 10.92 18.70 -2.98
C GLN A 24 10.64 19.97 -3.79
N HIS A 25 11.65 20.46 -4.53
CA HIS A 25 11.51 21.64 -5.40
C HIS A 25 11.34 21.27 -6.87
N THR A 26 11.15 19.98 -7.18
CA THR A 26 10.96 19.49 -8.54
C THR A 26 9.46 19.40 -8.85
N GLU A 27 9.08 19.78 -10.05
CA GLU A 27 7.69 19.61 -10.50
C GLU A 27 7.32 18.12 -10.52
N ALA A 28 6.11 17.80 -10.03
CA ALA A 28 5.65 16.42 -9.94
C ALA A 28 5.67 15.68 -11.28
N GLY A 29 5.42 16.38 -12.38
CA GLY A 29 5.41 15.79 -13.72
C GLY A 29 6.74 15.25 -14.20
N VAL A 30 7.87 15.65 -13.59
CA VAL A 30 9.20 15.17 -13.97
C VAL A 30 9.75 14.12 -13.00
N LEU A 31 8.96 13.69 -12.02
CA LEU A 31 9.33 12.61 -11.11
C LEU A 31 9.23 11.26 -11.80
N SER A 32 10.04 10.28 -11.35
CA SER A 32 9.89 8.90 -11.81
C SER A 32 8.53 8.32 -11.40
N GLY A 33 8.10 7.22 -12.02
CA GLY A 33 6.85 6.54 -11.67
C GLY A 33 6.80 6.15 -10.20
N GLY A 34 7.91 5.63 -9.65
CA GLY A 34 8.00 5.29 -8.22
C GLY A 34 7.92 6.52 -7.32
N GLU A 35 8.60 7.61 -7.68
CA GLU A 35 8.54 8.86 -6.94
C GLU A 35 7.13 9.46 -6.97
N GLN A 36 6.44 9.41 -8.12
CA GLN A 36 5.06 9.86 -8.25
C GLN A 36 4.12 9.03 -7.37
N GLN A 37 4.31 7.71 -7.32
CA GLN A 37 3.52 6.83 -6.47
C GLN A 37 3.71 7.17 -4.99
N MET A 38 4.96 7.36 -4.56
CA MET A 38 5.26 7.77 -3.18
C MET A 38 4.62 9.11 -2.84
N LEU A 39 4.69 10.08 -3.76
CA LEU A 39 4.06 11.39 -3.57
C LEU A 39 2.54 11.26 -3.43
N THR A 40 1.90 10.45 -4.25
CA THR A 40 0.45 10.21 -4.19
C THR A 40 0.04 9.63 -2.83
N LEU A 41 0.78 8.64 -2.33
CA LEU A 41 0.54 8.05 -1.02
C LEU A 41 0.69 9.09 0.10
N CYS A 42 1.74 9.89 0.04
CA CYS A 42 1.99 10.94 1.04
C CYS A 42 0.89 12.00 1.05
N ARG A 43 0.42 12.42 -0.12
CA ARG A 43 -0.67 13.39 -0.23
C ARG A 43 -1.96 12.86 0.42
N THR A 44 -2.25 11.58 0.21
CA THR A 44 -3.40 10.92 0.82
C THR A 44 -3.29 10.97 2.36
N LEU A 45 -2.10 10.67 2.89
CA LEU A 45 -1.86 10.67 4.33
C LEU A 45 -1.95 12.05 4.97
N MET A 46 -1.57 13.09 4.26
CA MET A 46 -1.65 14.45 4.78
C MET A 46 -3.08 14.87 5.09
N GLY A 47 -4.08 14.19 4.51
CA GLY A 47 -5.49 14.35 4.89
C GLY A 47 -5.87 13.67 6.21
N ASP A 48 -4.94 12.98 6.85
CA ASP A 48 -5.13 12.24 8.10
C ASP A 48 -6.29 11.24 8.08
N PRO A 49 -6.32 10.31 7.11
CA PRO A 49 -7.42 9.35 6.99
C PRO A 49 -7.32 8.25 8.06
N GLU A 50 -8.47 7.69 8.43
CA GLU A 50 -8.54 6.48 9.26
C GLU A 50 -8.48 5.21 8.44
N LEU A 51 -8.94 5.27 7.20
CA LEU A 51 -8.93 4.17 6.24
C LEU A 51 -8.43 4.66 4.89
N ILE A 52 -7.53 3.91 4.29
CA ILE A 52 -7.05 4.14 2.93
C ILE A 52 -7.38 2.94 2.07
N ILE A 53 -7.88 3.19 0.88
CA ILE A 53 -8.07 2.16 -0.16
C ILE A 53 -6.99 2.39 -1.21
N ILE A 54 -6.14 1.38 -1.42
CA ILE A 54 -5.02 1.47 -2.35
C ILE A 54 -5.15 0.36 -3.39
N ASP A 55 -5.27 0.76 -4.64
CA ASP A 55 -5.47 -0.16 -5.76
C ASP A 55 -4.17 -0.35 -6.54
N GLU A 56 -3.65 -1.57 -6.47
CA GLU A 56 -2.45 -2.01 -7.19
C GLU A 56 -1.25 -1.06 -7.08
N PRO A 57 -0.82 -0.70 -5.84
CA PRO A 57 0.19 0.34 -5.65
C PRO A 57 1.58 -0.06 -6.18
N THR A 58 1.82 -1.34 -6.45
CA THR A 58 3.13 -1.84 -6.88
C THR A 58 3.21 -2.18 -8.36
N GLU A 59 2.11 -2.01 -9.11
CA GLU A 59 2.09 -2.34 -10.53
C GLU A 59 3.07 -1.48 -11.32
N GLY A 60 3.90 -2.15 -12.13
CA GLY A 60 4.87 -1.47 -13.00
C GLY A 60 6.07 -0.86 -12.28
N LEU A 61 6.23 -1.08 -10.97
CA LEU A 61 7.32 -0.50 -10.19
C LEU A 61 8.51 -1.46 -10.08
N ALA A 62 9.72 -0.89 -9.98
CA ALA A 62 10.93 -1.65 -9.74
C ALA A 62 10.89 -2.35 -8.36
N PRO A 63 11.56 -3.51 -8.20
CA PRO A 63 11.53 -4.26 -6.94
C PRO A 63 11.90 -3.46 -5.69
N LYS A 64 12.87 -2.56 -5.79
CA LYS A 64 13.25 -1.70 -4.65
C LYS A 64 12.14 -0.75 -4.24
N ILE A 65 11.39 -0.23 -5.20
CA ILE A 65 10.25 0.65 -4.93
C ILE A 65 9.08 -0.15 -4.34
N VAL A 66 8.85 -1.35 -4.84
CA VAL A 66 7.85 -2.27 -4.27
C VAL A 66 8.15 -2.52 -2.79
N GLU A 67 9.40 -2.75 -2.42
CA GLU A 67 9.82 -2.94 -1.05
C GLU A 67 9.55 -1.71 -0.19
N LEU A 68 9.85 -0.51 -0.70
CA LEU A 68 9.57 0.75 0.00
C LEU A 68 8.08 0.95 0.23
N VAL A 69 7.25 0.66 -0.76
CA VAL A 69 5.79 0.71 -0.63
C VAL A 69 5.33 -0.27 0.44
N GLY A 70 5.87 -1.48 0.47
CA GLY A 70 5.56 -2.47 1.50
C GLY A 70 5.90 -1.99 2.91
N GLN A 71 7.07 -1.40 3.09
CA GLN A 71 7.49 -0.82 4.37
C GLN A 71 6.56 0.33 4.80
N PHE A 72 6.19 1.17 3.85
CA PHE A 72 5.26 2.26 4.09
C PHE A 72 3.90 1.74 4.57
N LEU A 73 3.35 0.72 3.93
CA LEU A 73 2.06 0.14 4.31
C LEU A 73 2.11 -0.49 5.71
N ARG A 74 3.22 -1.12 6.07
CA ARG A 74 3.42 -1.63 7.44
C ARG A 74 3.44 -0.50 8.47
N GLU A 75 4.10 0.61 8.14
CA GLU A 75 4.16 1.78 9.01
C GLU A 75 2.77 2.39 9.23
N LEU A 76 1.93 2.43 8.21
CA LEU A 76 0.54 2.87 8.35
C LEU A 76 -0.19 2.07 9.40
N ARG A 77 -0.06 0.75 9.37
CA ARG A 77 -0.69 -0.13 10.36
C ARG A 77 -0.20 0.18 11.76
N THR A 78 1.09 0.37 11.94
CA THR A 78 1.70 0.72 13.23
C THR A 78 1.11 2.01 13.79
N ARG A 79 0.76 2.96 12.92
CA ARG A 79 0.18 4.24 13.33
C ARG A 79 -1.34 4.26 13.38
N GLY A 80 -1.97 3.10 13.28
CA GLY A 80 -3.42 2.97 13.45
C GLY A 80 -4.26 3.32 12.23
N VAL A 81 -3.64 3.42 11.05
CA VAL A 81 -4.37 3.59 9.79
C VAL A 81 -4.78 2.22 9.25
N SER A 82 -6.05 2.04 8.95
CA SER A 82 -6.55 0.85 8.28
C SER A 82 -6.29 0.94 6.79
N VAL A 83 -5.85 -0.16 6.17
CA VAL A 83 -5.55 -0.21 4.75
C VAL A 83 -6.34 -1.33 4.10
N LEU A 84 -7.11 -0.99 3.06
CA LEU A 84 -7.66 -1.97 2.14
C LEU A 84 -6.77 -1.99 0.90
N LEU A 85 -5.96 -3.03 0.80
CA LEU A 85 -5.02 -3.22 -0.30
C LEU A 85 -5.63 -4.11 -1.36
N ILE A 86 -5.73 -3.61 -2.58
CA ILE A 86 -6.16 -4.40 -3.73
C ILE A 86 -4.91 -4.70 -4.55
N GLU A 87 -4.57 -5.98 -4.68
CA GLU A 87 -3.31 -6.36 -5.30
C GLU A 87 -3.45 -7.71 -6.02
N GLN A 88 -2.90 -7.81 -7.22
CA GLN A 88 -2.83 -9.06 -7.96
C GLN A 88 -1.59 -9.87 -7.60
N LYS A 89 -0.51 -9.20 -7.20
CA LYS A 89 0.72 -9.87 -6.79
C LYS A 89 0.61 -10.36 -5.35
N LEU A 90 0.49 -11.66 -5.19
CA LEU A 90 0.28 -12.29 -3.88
C LEU A 90 1.42 -12.07 -2.91
N THR A 91 2.66 -12.06 -3.38
CA THR A 91 3.84 -12.05 -2.51
C THR A 91 3.79 -10.90 -1.50
N ILE A 92 3.63 -9.66 -1.98
CA ILE A 92 3.61 -8.51 -1.09
C ILE A 92 2.32 -8.47 -0.26
N ALA A 93 1.16 -8.75 -0.89
CA ALA A 93 -0.11 -8.74 -0.19
C ALA A 93 -0.10 -9.74 0.98
N MET A 94 0.44 -10.93 0.79
CA MET A 94 0.53 -11.96 1.82
C MET A 94 1.49 -11.61 2.94
N GLN A 95 2.53 -10.83 2.66
CA GLN A 95 3.53 -10.43 3.66
C GLN A 95 3.04 -9.34 4.61
N ILE A 96 2.19 -8.44 4.12
CA ILE A 96 1.82 -7.24 4.87
C ILE A 96 0.39 -7.24 5.39
N SER A 97 -0.45 -8.18 4.97
CA SER A 97 -1.87 -8.20 5.33
C SER A 97 -2.13 -9.03 6.56
N ASP A 98 -3.15 -8.64 7.33
CA ASP A 98 -3.67 -9.39 8.48
C ASP A 98 -4.83 -10.28 8.09
N ARG A 99 -5.59 -9.87 7.07
CA ARG A 99 -6.75 -10.56 6.57
C ARG A 99 -6.70 -10.56 5.06
N ALA A 100 -7.03 -11.68 4.44
CA ALA A 100 -7.06 -11.84 3.00
C ALA A 100 -8.46 -12.20 2.53
N LEU A 101 -8.92 -11.50 1.50
CA LEU A 101 -10.18 -11.76 0.83
C LEU A 101 -9.85 -12.07 -0.64
N VAL A 102 -10.41 -13.14 -1.18
CA VAL A 102 -10.30 -13.44 -2.60
C VAL A 102 -11.65 -13.23 -3.24
N MET A 103 -11.67 -12.42 -4.30
CA MET A 103 -12.88 -12.18 -5.09
C MET A 103 -12.84 -12.98 -6.39
N GLY A 104 -13.98 -13.58 -6.73
CA GLY A 104 -14.17 -14.26 -7.99
C GLY A 104 -15.61 -14.11 -8.46
N HIS A 105 -15.79 -13.75 -9.73
CA HIS A 105 -17.11 -13.58 -10.35
C HIS A 105 -18.08 -12.70 -9.53
N GLY A 106 -17.55 -11.61 -8.96
CA GLY A 106 -18.37 -10.67 -8.20
C GLY A 106 -18.70 -11.09 -6.78
N SER A 107 -18.11 -12.18 -6.28
CA SER A 107 -18.35 -12.70 -4.93
C SER A 107 -17.04 -12.90 -4.20
N ILE A 108 -17.11 -12.86 -2.85
CA ILE A 108 -15.97 -13.24 -2.02
C ILE A 108 -15.97 -14.77 -1.93
N VAL A 109 -14.91 -15.40 -2.46
CA VAL A 109 -14.76 -16.85 -2.51
C VAL A 109 -13.85 -17.38 -1.39
N PHE A 110 -13.11 -16.50 -0.73
CA PHE A 110 -12.28 -16.83 0.42
C PHE A 110 -12.22 -15.62 1.36
N ASP A 111 -12.25 -15.87 2.67
CA ASP A 111 -12.05 -14.89 3.72
C ASP A 111 -11.31 -15.57 4.87
N GLY A 112 -10.11 -15.09 5.17
CA GLY A 112 -9.30 -15.67 6.22
C GLY A 112 -7.96 -14.96 6.37
N THR A 113 -7.04 -15.60 7.07
CA THR A 113 -5.69 -15.06 7.24
C THR A 113 -4.82 -15.38 5.99
N PRO A 114 -3.73 -14.62 5.78
CA PRO A 114 -2.77 -14.98 4.75
C PRO A 114 -2.22 -16.40 4.88
N ALA A 115 -1.98 -16.87 6.10
CA ALA A 115 -1.53 -18.24 6.34
C ALA A 115 -2.56 -19.28 5.89
N GLN A 116 -3.84 -19.06 6.19
CA GLN A 116 -4.93 -19.93 5.74
C GLN A 116 -5.03 -19.95 4.22
N LEU A 117 -4.90 -18.79 3.58
CA LEU A 117 -4.91 -18.72 2.11
C LEU A 117 -3.73 -19.46 1.49
N ARG A 118 -2.55 -19.34 2.09
CA ARG A 118 -1.34 -20.04 1.63
C ARG A 118 -1.52 -21.55 1.65
N GLU A 119 -2.23 -22.08 2.63
CA GLU A 119 -2.51 -23.52 2.78
C GLU A 119 -3.69 -23.99 1.92
N ASP A 120 -4.54 -23.09 1.45
CA ASP A 120 -5.70 -23.46 0.64
C ASP A 120 -5.32 -23.58 -0.84
N THR A 121 -4.83 -24.76 -1.21
CA THR A 121 -4.39 -25.04 -2.58
C THR A 121 -5.54 -25.01 -3.59
N GLY A 122 -6.76 -25.34 -3.17
CA GLY A 122 -7.95 -25.30 -4.03
C GLY A 122 -8.28 -23.89 -4.48
N ILE A 123 -8.38 -22.97 -3.52
CA ILE A 123 -8.65 -21.55 -3.82
C ILE A 123 -7.51 -20.94 -4.65
N ARG A 124 -6.27 -21.27 -4.31
CA ARG A 124 -5.12 -20.72 -5.02
C ARG A 124 -5.09 -21.15 -6.48
N LYS A 125 -5.34 -22.43 -6.76
CA LYS A 125 -5.38 -22.97 -8.12
C LYS A 125 -6.54 -22.42 -8.93
N GLU A 126 -7.72 -22.36 -8.32
CA GLU A 126 -8.94 -21.98 -9.03
C GLU A 126 -9.00 -20.49 -9.33
N TRP A 127 -8.56 -19.64 -8.39
CA TRP A 127 -8.79 -18.19 -8.46
C TRP A 127 -7.53 -17.34 -8.61
N LEU A 128 -6.38 -17.84 -8.19
CA LEU A 128 -5.14 -17.06 -8.13
C LEU A 128 -4.05 -17.57 -9.09
N GLU A 129 -4.27 -18.68 -9.75
CA GLU A 129 -3.33 -19.29 -10.72
C GLU A 129 -1.92 -19.55 -10.16
N VAL A 130 -1.86 -19.92 -8.91
CA VAL A 130 -0.58 -20.15 -8.21
C VAL A 130 -0.52 -21.50 -7.52
#